data_5b41330f18d407368dd822d064f7fd91
#
_entry.id   5b41330f18d407368dd822d064f7fd91
#
_cell.length_a   1.000
_cell.length_b   1.000
_cell.length_c   1.000
_cell.angle_alpha   90.00
_cell.angle_beta   90.00
_cell.angle_gamma   90.00
#
_symmetry.space_group_name_H-M   'P 1'
#
loop_
_entity.id
_entity.type
_entity.pdbx_description
1 polymer ?
#
loop_
_entity_poly.entity_id
_entity_poly.type
_entity_poly.pdbx_seq_one_letter_code
_entity_poly.pdbx_strand_id
1 'polypeptide(L)'
;MGVQAYTFRNHFPKSTENTLDIIQKMGITELEGGATKGYTEEQFKKLCNDRGISIPSTGVGYDELANPLEAVRRAKTLGAKFVMCAWIPHKGTDFTLEDAQKAVTLFNSAGKVFKENGITFTYHDHGYEFHAYEDGTLMDYIIKNTNPAYVSFEMDVLWTMHGGGADMPVKLLKKYPNRWKLMHVKIG
;
A
#
# COMPACT_ATOMS: atom_id res chain seq x y z
N MET A 1 -15.36 -2.52 -6.41
CA MET A 1 -14.27 -1.65 -6.95
C MET A 1 -13.99 -0.59 -5.90
N GLY A 2 -12.72 -0.38 -5.57
CA GLY A 2 -12.28 0.55 -4.55
C GLY A 2 -11.61 1.79 -5.10
N VAL A 3 -11.36 2.75 -4.23
CA VAL A 3 -10.56 3.94 -4.49
C VAL A 3 -9.59 4.17 -3.34
N GLN A 4 -8.41 4.70 -3.65
CA GLN A 4 -7.48 5.16 -2.62
C GLN A 4 -7.87 6.56 -2.15
N ALA A 5 -7.86 6.78 -0.83
CA ALA A 5 -8.19 8.07 -0.21
C ALA A 5 -7.33 9.23 -0.74
N TYR A 6 -6.09 8.97 -1.13
CA TYR A 6 -5.20 9.97 -1.72
C TYR A 6 -5.74 10.59 -3.02
N THR A 7 -6.62 9.88 -3.76
CA THR A 7 -7.35 10.45 -4.91
C THR A 7 -8.15 11.70 -4.49
N PHE A 8 -8.65 11.70 -3.27
CA PHE A 8 -9.43 12.80 -2.70
C PHE A 8 -8.64 13.68 -1.71
N ARG A 9 -7.30 13.72 -1.81
CA ARG A 9 -6.42 14.48 -0.91
C ARG A 9 -6.73 15.96 -0.79
N ASN A 10 -7.37 16.55 -1.79
CA ASN A 10 -7.82 17.95 -1.80
C ASN A 10 -9.26 18.14 -1.31
N HIS A 11 -9.99 17.05 -1.06
CA HIS A 11 -11.39 17.04 -0.62
C HIS A 11 -11.49 16.70 0.88
N PHE A 12 -10.85 15.63 1.33
CA PHE A 12 -10.85 15.22 2.73
C PHE A 12 -10.51 16.33 3.72
N PRO A 13 -9.51 17.21 3.48
CA PRO A 13 -9.21 18.31 4.40
C PRO A 13 -10.31 19.36 4.53
N LYS A 14 -11.24 19.42 3.55
CA LYS A 14 -12.37 20.35 3.56
C LYS A 14 -13.55 19.82 4.32
N SER A 15 -13.92 18.56 4.08
CA SER A 15 -14.97 17.82 4.80
C SER A 15 -14.85 16.33 4.51
N THR A 16 -14.68 15.55 5.56
CA THR A 16 -14.65 14.09 5.49
C THR A 16 -16.00 13.54 5.04
N GLU A 17 -17.10 13.99 5.64
CA GLU A 17 -18.45 13.51 5.33
C GLU A 17 -18.83 13.78 3.88
N ASN A 18 -18.64 15.02 3.41
CA ASN A 18 -18.95 15.38 2.03
C ASN A 18 -18.11 14.57 1.02
N THR A 19 -16.85 14.30 1.37
CA THR A 19 -15.98 13.48 0.52
C THR A 19 -16.48 12.05 0.43
N LEU A 20 -16.86 11.46 1.56
CA LEU A 20 -17.45 10.11 1.60
C LEU A 20 -18.80 10.06 0.87
N ASP A 21 -19.62 11.12 0.94
CA ASP A 21 -20.87 11.23 0.17
C ASP A 21 -20.62 11.25 -1.35
N ILE A 22 -19.54 11.93 -1.79
CA ILE A 22 -19.11 11.92 -3.19
C ILE A 22 -18.71 10.51 -3.62
N ILE A 23 -17.88 9.83 -2.82
CA ILE A 23 -17.42 8.46 -3.08
C ILE A 23 -18.62 7.51 -3.18
N GLN A 24 -19.57 7.61 -2.24
CA GLN A 24 -20.81 6.83 -2.27
C GLN A 24 -21.64 7.08 -3.54
N LYS A 25 -21.83 8.35 -3.93
CA LYS A 25 -22.58 8.73 -5.14
C LYS A 25 -21.92 8.21 -6.43
N MET A 26 -20.61 7.99 -6.43
CA MET A 26 -19.88 7.36 -7.52
C MET A 26 -20.08 5.83 -7.57
N GLY A 27 -20.81 5.24 -6.62
CA GLY A 27 -21.03 3.80 -6.53
C GLY A 27 -19.81 3.01 -6.03
N ILE A 28 -18.86 3.68 -5.40
CA ILE A 28 -17.65 3.06 -4.86
C ILE A 28 -17.95 2.53 -3.46
N THR A 29 -17.62 1.26 -3.23
CA THR A 29 -17.95 0.53 -1.99
C THR A 29 -16.72 0.16 -1.15
N GLU A 30 -15.51 0.47 -1.64
CA GLU A 30 -14.27 0.17 -0.94
C GLU A 30 -13.35 1.39 -0.96
N LEU A 31 -12.77 1.69 0.20
CA LEU A 31 -11.81 2.78 0.37
C LEU A 31 -10.51 2.24 0.96
N GLU A 32 -9.40 2.40 0.26
CA GLU A 32 -8.09 2.24 0.87
C GLU A 32 -7.69 3.54 1.55
N GLY A 33 -7.52 3.50 2.87
CA GLY A 33 -7.19 4.69 3.65
C GLY A 33 -7.39 4.50 5.14
N GLY A 34 -7.48 5.60 5.85
CA GLY A 34 -7.65 5.63 7.30
C GLY A 34 -8.28 6.92 7.77
N ALA A 35 -8.38 7.06 9.10
CA ALA A 35 -8.98 8.23 9.72
C ALA A 35 -8.34 9.53 9.24
N THR A 36 -9.18 10.52 8.98
CA THR A 36 -8.79 11.86 8.59
C THR A 36 -8.69 12.75 9.82
N LYS A 37 -8.02 13.91 9.69
CA LYS A 37 -7.86 14.86 10.79
C LYS A 37 -9.20 15.19 11.45
N GLY A 38 -9.26 15.03 12.77
CA GLY A 38 -10.45 15.31 13.59
C GLY A 38 -11.34 14.11 13.86
N TYR A 39 -11.00 12.93 13.33
CA TYR A 39 -11.72 11.69 13.57
C TYR A 39 -10.81 10.62 14.15
N THR A 40 -11.35 9.79 15.05
CA THR A 40 -10.73 8.51 15.42
C THR A 40 -10.97 7.47 14.34
N GLU A 41 -10.23 6.35 14.38
CA GLU A 41 -10.46 5.24 13.45
C GLU A 41 -11.88 4.68 13.56
N GLU A 42 -12.42 4.59 14.78
CA GLU A 42 -13.79 4.12 15.03
C GLU A 42 -14.84 5.05 14.41
N GLN A 43 -14.66 6.36 14.58
CA GLN A 43 -15.53 7.37 13.99
C GLN A 43 -15.48 7.33 12.47
N PHE A 44 -14.28 7.26 11.90
CA PHE A 44 -14.09 7.19 10.46
C PHE A 44 -14.70 5.91 9.87
N LYS A 45 -14.46 4.75 10.51
CA LYS A 45 -15.08 3.48 10.13
C LYS A 45 -16.60 3.57 10.14
N LYS A 46 -17.16 4.18 11.19
CA LYS A 46 -18.62 4.37 11.27
C LYS A 46 -19.14 5.22 10.11
N LEU A 47 -18.49 6.35 9.80
CA LEU A 47 -18.86 7.22 8.68
C LEU A 47 -18.82 6.48 7.33
N CYS A 48 -17.84 5.61 7.12
CA CYS A 48 -17.74 4.77 5.93
C CYS A 48 -18.87 3.73 5.90
N ASN A 49 -19.06 3.00 7.00
CA ASN A 49 -20.09 1.95 7.10
C ASN A 49 -21.50 2.50 6.88
N ASP A 50 -21.82 3.68 7.43
CA ASP A 50 -23.12 4.36 7.25
C ASP A 50 -23.42 4.67 5.76
N ARG A 51 -22.37 4.65 4.90
CA ARG A 51 -22.45 4.88 3.45
C ARG A 51 -22.23 3.60 2.62
N GLY A 52 -22.16 2.44 3.26
CA GLY A 52 -21.89 1.17 2.58
C GLY A 52 -20.46 1.05 2.03
N ILE A 53 -19.50 1.82 2.59
CA ILE A 53 -18.08 1.80 2.20
C ILE A 53 -17.30 0.97 3.23
N SER A 54 -16.63 -0.09 2.79
CA SER A 54 -15.68 -0.87 3.58
C SER A 54 -14.26 -0.35 3.42
N ILE A 55 -13.38 -0.68 4.39
CA ILE A 55 -11.97 -0.28 4.38
C ILE A 55 -11.11 -1.56 4.35
N PRO A 56 -10.87 -2.15 3.17
CA PRO A 56 -10.11 -3.40 3.07
C PRO A 56 -8.61 -3.22 3.34
N SER A 57 -8.06 -2.03 3.10
CA SER A 57 -6.64 -1.70 3.22
C SER A 57 -6.44 -0.34 3.90
N THR A 58 -5.38 -0.23 4.72
CA THR A 58 -4.96 1.03 5.36
C THR A 58 -3.45 1.24 5.22
N GLY A 59 -3.01 2.49 5.23
CA GLY A 59 -1.61 2.84 5.10
C GLY A 59 -0.81 2.71 6.39
N VAL A 60 0.50 2.46 6.24
CA VAL A 60 1.51 2.53 7.30
C VAL A 60 2.74 3.29 6.79
N GLY A 61 3.30 4.18 7.61
CA GLY A 61 4.57 4.83 7.29
C GLY A 61 5.74 3.85 7.42
N TYR A 62 6.80 4.06 6.63
CA TYR A 62 7.99 3.21 6.65
C TYR A 62 8.60 3.12 8.05
N ASP A 63 8.73 4.26 8.75
CA ASP A 63 9.32 4.31 10.10
C ASP A 63 8.47 3.59 11.14
N GLU A 64 7.14 3.56 10.97
CA GLU A 64 6.23 2.82 11.86
C GLU A 64 6.45 1.30 11.78
N LEU A 65 7.01 0.79 10.67
CA LEU A 65 7.29 -0.64 10.50
C LEU A 65 8.32 -1.17 11.50
N ALA A 66 9.14 -0.31 12.11
CA ALA A 66 10.06 -0.70 13.17
C ALA A 66 9.31 -1.13 14.45
N ASN A 67 8.10 -0.61 14.68
CA ASN A 67 7.20 -1.03 15.76
C ASN A 67 5.75 -1.09 15.24
N PRO A 68 5.35 -2.17 14.54
CA PRO A 68 4.11 -2.20 13.77
C PRO A 68 2.84 -2.42 14.60
N LEU A 69 2.92 -2.59 15.94
CA LEU A 69 1.76 -2.92 16.77
C LEU A 69 0.67 -1.85 16.73
N GLU A 70 1.03 -0.58 16.62
CA GLU A 70 0.04 0.51 16.48
C GLU A 70 -0.66 0.45 15.12
N ALA A 71 0.06 0.13 14.05
CA ALA A 71 -0.54 -0.11 12.73
C ALA A 71 -1.46 -1.35 12.74
N VAL A 72 -1.10 -2.40 13.50
CA VAL A 72 -1.97 -3.57 13.74
C VAL A 72 -3.26 -3.15 14.44
N ARG A 73 -3.18 -2.36 15.52
CA ARG A 73 -4.35 -1.85 16.24
C ARG A 73 -5.25 -1.05 15.29
N ARG A 74 -4.68 -0.10 14.57
CA ARG A 74 -5.37 0.75 13.60
C ARG A 74 -6.10 -0.07 12.53
N ALA A 75 -5.41 -1.05 11.92
CA ALA A 75 -6.01 -1.92 10.92
C ALA A 75 -7.19 -2.75 11.47
N LYS A 76 -7.02 -3.32 12.68
CA LYS A 76 -8.10 -4.07 13.34
C LYS A 76 -9.31 -3.19 13.65
N THR A 77 -9.10 -1.96 14.14
CA THR A 77 -10.16 -0.99 14.42
C THR A 77 -10.93 -0.65 13.14
N LEU A 78 -10.23 -0.35 12.06
CA LEU A 78 -10.83 -0.06 10.75
C LEU A 78 -11.50 -1.29 10.12
N GLY A 79 -11.10 -2.50 10.49
CA GLY A 79 -11.54 -3.76 9.88
C GLY A 79 -10.75 -4.10 8.62
N ALA A 80 -9.59 -3.47 8.43
CA ALA A 80 -8.72 -3.70 7.29
C ALA A 80 -8.01 -5.07 7.37
N LYS A 81 -7.95 -5.75 6.25
CA LYS A 81 -7.23 -7.02 6.10
C LYS A 81 -5.82 -6.84 5.55
N PHE A 82 -5.57 -5.69 4.95
CA PHE A 82 -4.27 -5.32 4.38
C PHE A 82 -3.73 -4.06 5.06
N VAL A 83 -2.42 -4.03 5.22
CA VAL A 83 -1.65 -2.84 5.61
C VAL A 83 -0.61 -2.59 4.53
N MET A 84 -0.65 -1.40 3.94
CA MET A 84 0.16 -1.02 2.80
C MET A 84 1.19 0.04 3.18
N CYS A 85 2.47 -0.21 2.86
CA CYS A 85 3.53 0.78 2.88
C CYS A 85 3.82 1.23 1.46
N ALA A 86 3.75 2.55 1.21
CA ALA A 86 3.87 3.12 -0.13
C ALA A 86 5.22 3.79 -0.40
N TRP A 87 6.14 3.79 0.53
CA TRP A 87 7.38 4.55 0.38
C TRP A 87 8.54 3.90 1.12
N ILE A 88 9.68 3.79 0.43
CA ILE A 88 10.98 3.46 1.05
C ILE A 88 11.81 4.75 1.04
N PRO A 89 12.33 5.23 2.18
CA PRO A 89 13.18 6.41 2.23
C PRO A 89 14.41 6.24 1.34
N HIS A 90 14.67 7.24 0.50
CA HIS A 90 15.84 7.31 -0.37
C HIS A 90 16.14 8.77 -0.74
N LYS A 91 17.30 9.04 -1.32
CA LYS A 91 17.78 10.39 -1.64
C LYS A 91 17.38 10.82 -3.06
N GLY A 92 16.42 11.70 -3.18
CA GLY A 92 15.97 12.21 -4.48
C GLY A 92 15.43 11.09 -5.37
N THR A 93 16.02 10.85 -6.54
CA THR A 93 15.74 9.74 -7.46
C THR A 93 16.68 8.55 -7.29
N ASP A 94 17.60 8.63 -6.31
CA ASP A 94 18.74 7.73 -6.16
C ASP A 94 18.40 6.60 -5.19
N PHE A 95 17.56 5.67 -5.65
CA PHE A 95 17.24 4.46 -4.90
C PHE A 95 18.34 3.43 -5.09
N THR A 96 18.97 3.01 -3.99
CA THR A 96 20.18 2.18 -3.99
C THR A 96 19.92 0.75 -3.54
N LEU A 97 20.89 -0.15 -3.78
CA LEU A 97 20.86 -1.51 -3.22
C LEU A 97 20.78 -1.49 -1.68
N GLU A 98 21.48 -0.55 -1.03
CA GLU A 98 21.46 -0.43 0.43
C GLU A 98 20.04 -0.07 0.93
N ASP A 99 19.34 0.81 0.23
CA ASP A 99 17.94 1.15 0.56
C ASP A 99 17.03 -0.07 0.41
N ALA A 100 17.21 -0.84 -0.68
CA ALA A 100 16.47 -2.08 -0.89
C ALA A 100 16.76 -3.14 0.19
N GLN A 101 18.01 -3.29 0.62
CA GLN A 101 18.42 -4.22 1.68
C GLN A 101 17.80 -3.86 3.04
N LYS A 102 17.81 -2.57 3.39
CA LYS A 102 17.14 -2.07 4.61
C LYS A 102 15.64 -2.34 4.56
N ALA A 103 15.01 -2.07 3.42
CA ALA A 103 13.59 -2.32 3.23
C ALA A 103 13.25 -3.81 3.36
N VAL A 104 14.00 -4.70 2.73
CA VAL A 104 13.81 -6.17 2.83
C VAL A 104 13.86 -6.63 4.29
N THR A 105 14.85 -6.16 5.04
CA THR A 105 15.00 -6.52 6.47
C THR A 105 13.79 -6.07 7.27
N LEU A 106 13.37 -4.82 7.09
CA LEU A 106 12.27 -4.22 7.81
C LEU A 106 10.92 -4.84 7.41
N PHE A 107 10.69 -5.07 6.12
CA PHE A 107 9.46 -5.68 5.60
C PHE A 107 9.28 -7.11 6.10
N ASN A 108 10.35 -7.91 6.15
CA ASN A 108 10.30 -9.26 6.69
C ASN A 108 9.95 -9.26 8.18
N SER A 109 10.55 -8.37 8.95
CA SER A 109 10.30 -8.24 10.38
C SER A 109 8.86 -7.79 10.66
N ALA A 110 8.43 -6.67 10.06
CA ALA A 110 7.09 -6.13 10.25
C ALA A 110 6.01 -7.06 9.67
N GLY A 111 6.26 -7.61 8.48
CA GLY A 111 5.33 -8.53 7.81
C GLY A 111 5.02 -9.78 8.63
N LYS A 112 6.03 -10.30 9.38
CA LYS A 112 5.82 -11.40 10.33
C LYS A 112 4.84 -10.99 11.43
N VAL A 113 5.01 -9.81 12.04
CA VAL A 113 4.11 -9.31 13.09
C VAL A 113 2.69 -9.11 12.55
N PHE A 114 2.53 -8.52 11.35
CA PHE A 114 1.22 -8.38 10.71
C PHE A 114 0.57 -9.74 10.48
N LYS A 115 1.32 -10.72 9.95
CA LYS A 115 0.83 -12.09 9.71
C LYS A 115 0.35 -12.78 10.98
N GLU A 116 1.10 -12.68 12.07
CA GLU A 116 0.74 -13.23 13.38
C GLU A 116 -0.54 -12.60 13.95
N ASN A 117 -0.89 -11.39 13.48
CA ASN A 117 -2.11 -10.68 13.83
C ASN A 117 -3.26 -10.83 12.81
N GLY A 118 -3.11 -11.70 11.82
CA GLY A 118 -4.14 -11.96 10.79
C GLY A 118 -4.27 -10.88 9.74
N ILE A 119 -3.23 -10.05 9.55
CA ILE A 119 -3.16 -8.95 8.59
C ILE A 119 -2.13 -9.31 7.50
N THR A 120 -2.41 -8.97 6.26
CA THR A 120 -1.48 -9.10 5.15
C THR A 120 -0.73 -7.78 4.95
N PHE A 121 0.60 -7.82 5.04
CA PHE A 121 1.44 -6.67 4.70
C PHE A 121 1.67 -6.63 3.18
N THR A 122 1.53 -5.44 2.60
CA THR A 122 1.83 -5.16 1.18
C THR A 122 2.77 -3.98 1.05
N TYR A 123 3.68 -4.07 0.09
CA TYR A 123 4.47 -2.92 -0.37
C TYR A 123 3.94 -2.44 -1.71
N HIS A 124 3.66 -1.15 -1.82
CA HIS A 124 3.17 -0.46 -3.02
C HIS A 124 4.34 0.21 -3.74
N ASP A 125 4.61 -0.18 -4.99
CA ASP A 125 5.72 0.33 -5.78
C ASP A 125 5.46 1.73 -6.36
N HIS A 126 6.56 2.50 -6.59
CA HIS A 126 6.50 3.86 -7.11
C HIS A 126 7.38 4.11 -8.33
N GLY A 127 8.02 3.09 -8.87
CA GLY A 127 8.85 3.20 -10.08
C GLY A 127 10.33 3.42 -9.84
N TYR A 128 10.76 4.00 -8.71
CA TYR A 128 12.18 4.18 -8.39
C TYR A 128 12.89 2.86 -8.09
N GLU A 129 12.16 1.80 -7.77
CA GLU A 129 12.66 0.46 -7.51
C GLU A 129 13.13 -0.28 -8.78
N PHE A 130 12.82 0.27 -9.96
CA PHE A 130 13.14 -0.37 -11.23
C PHE A 130 14.54 -0.03 -11.77
N HIS A 131 15.41 0.57 -10.97
CA HIS A 131 16.83 0.70 -11.30
C HIS A 131 17.45 -0.68 -11.55
N ALA A 132 18.26 -0.76 -12.61
CA ALA A 132 18.91 -2.01 -13.00
C ALA A 132 19.81 -2.57 -11.90
N TYR A 133 19.69 -3.85 -11.62
CA TYR A 133 20.49 -4.59 -10.67
C TYR A 133 20.66 -6.04 -11.12
N GLU A 134 21.89 -6.50 -11.27
CA GLU A 134 22.24 -7.83 -11.80
C GLU A 134 21.50 -8.12 -13.13
N ASP A 135 20.77 -9.23 -13.19
CA ASP A 135 19.94 -9.66 -14.33
C ASP A 135 18.50 -9.11 -14.30
N GLY A 136 18.20 -8.16 -13.42
CA GLY A 136 16.87 -7.60 -13.21
C GLY A 136 16.89 -6.17 -12.70
N THR A 137 16.09 -5.92 -11.68
CA THR A 137 15.92 -4.60 -11.04
C THR A 137 16.01 -4.70 -9.52
N LEU A 138 16.14 -3.56 -8.83
CA LEU A 138 16.03 -3.52 -7.37
C LEU A 138 14.64 -3.96 -6.87
N MET A 139 13.57 -3.81 -7.69
CA MET A 139 12.26 -4.41 -7.39
C MET A 139 12.34 -5.94 -7.38
N ASP A 140 13.02 -6.55 -8.35
CA ASP A 140 13.28 -8.00 -8.35
C ASP A 140 14.04 -8.43 -7.09
N TYR A 141 15.04 -7.63 -6.68
CA TYR A 141 15.80 -7.89 -5.45
C TYR A 141 14.89 -7.89 -4.23
N ILE A 142 14.02 -6.89 -4.06
CA ILE A 142 13.07 -6.80 -2.95
C ILE A 142 12.12 -8.01 -2.95
N ILE A 143 11.56 -8.37 -4.11
CA ILE A 143 10.64 -9.49 -4.23
C ILE A 143 11.31 -10.82 -3.87
N LYS A 144 12.52 -11.07 -4.39
CA LYS A 144 13.28 -12.33 -4.19
C LYS A 144 13.73 -12.49 -2.73
N ASN A 145 14.07 -11.40 -2.04
CA ASN A 145 14.65 -11.44 -0.69
C ASN A 145 13.63 -11.23 0.43
N THR A 146 12.36 -10.94 0.11
CA THR A 146 11.28 -10.90 1.10
C THR A 146 10.57 -12.25 1.20
N ASN A 147 10.25 -12.67 2.43
CA ASN A 147 9.56 -13.92 2.69
C ASN A 147 8.10 -13.86 2.17
N PRO A 148 7.70 -14.73 1.23
CA PRO A 148 6.36 -14.72 0.65
C PRO A 148 5.24 -15.06 1.65
N ALA A 149 5.57 -15.64 2.80
CA ALA A 149 4.60 -15.87 3.87
C ALA A 149 4.23 -14.60 4.66
N TYR A 150 5.08 -13.57 4.61
CA TYR A 150 4.96 -12.35 5.41
C TYR A 150 4.74 -11.11 4.59
N VAL A 151 5.32 -11.05 3.37
CA VAL A 151 5.34 -9.87 2.53
C VAL A 151 4.64 -10.16 1.21
N SER A 152 3.72 -9.32 0.86
CA SER A 152 3.05 -9.29 -0.45
C SER A 152 3.24 -7.92 -1.09
N PHE A 153 2.75 -7.73 -2.30
CA PHE A 153 2.91 -6.47 -3.03
C PHE A 153 1.56 -5.95 -3.52
N GLU A 154 1.49 -4.65 -3.66
CA GLU A 154 0.45 -3.92 -4.35
C GLU A 154 1.10 -3.25 -5.57
N MET A 155 0.66 -3.63 -6.75
CA MET A 155 1.19 -3.08 -8.00
C MET A 155 0.50 -1.76 -8.32
N ASP A 156 1.27 -0.68 -8.45
CA ASP A 156 0.78 0.51 -9.14
C ASP A 156 1.15 0.41 -10.62
N VAL A 157 0.15 0.10 -11.45
CA VAL A 157 0.37 -0.15 -12.89
C VAL A 157 1.03 1.03 -13.58
N LEU A 158 0.63 2.27 -13.24
CA LEU A 158 1.21 3.48 -13.83
C LEU A 158 2.69 3.63 -13.44
N TRP A 159 3.00 3.51 -12.16
CA TRP A 159 4.38 3.66 -11.68
C TRP A 159 5.28 2.51 -12.13
N THR A 160 4.78 1.27 -12.14
CA THR A 160 5.50 0.12 -12.70
C THR A 160 5.84 0.34 -14.19
N MET A 161 4.89 0.87 -14.98
CA MET A 161 5.14 1.20 -16.39
C MET A 161 6.13 2.35 -16.54
N HIS A 162 6.03 3.37 -15.68
CA HIS A 162 6.91 4.53 -15.72
C HIS A 162 8.36 4.15 -15.41
N GLY A 163 8.59 3.32 -14.40
CA GLY A 163 9.94 2.90 -13.98
C GLY A 163 10.52 1.76 -14.82
N GLY A 164 9.70 0.80 -15.22
CA GLY A 164 10.15 -0.45 -15.86
C GLY A 164 9.76 -0.63 -17.33
N GLY A 165 8.97 0.29 -17.91
CA GLY A 165 8.47 0.21 -19.28
C GLY A 165 7.08 -0.43 -19.39
N ALA A 166 6.44 -0.26 -20.56
CA ALA A 166 5.03 -0.54 -20.77
C ALA A 166 4.60 -2.00 -20.52
N ASP A 167 5.49 -2.96 -20.70
CA ASP A 167 5.22 -4.40 -20.52
C ASP A 167 5.64 -4.94 -19.14
N MET A 168 6.26 -4.10 -18.31
CA MET A 168 6.77 -4.51 -16.99
C MET A 168 5.68 -5.05 -16.05
N PRO A 169 4.46 -4.47 -15.95
CA PRO A 169 3.41 -5.03 -15.12
C PRO A 169 3.12 -6.50 -15.45
N VAL A 170 2.96 -6.81 -16.75
CA VAL A 170 2.68 -8.18 -17.20
C VAL A 170 3.86 -9.10 -16.96
N LYS A 171 5.10 -8.63 -17.14
CA LYS A 171 6.32 -9.40 -16.85
C LYS A 171 6.39 -9.78 -15.37
N LEU A 172 6.16 -8.83 -14.47
CA LEU A 172 6.19 -9.06 -13.03
C LEU A 172 5.07 -10.01 -12.55
N LEU A 173 3.85 -9.86 -13.07
CA LEU A 173 2.74 -10.76 -12.76
C LEU A 173 3.05 -12.20 -13.19
N LYS A 174 3.68 -12.40 -14.35
CA LYS A 174 4.10 -13.71 -14.81
C LYS A 174 5.28 -14.28 -14.01
N LYS A 175 6.25 -13.43 -13.67
CA LYS A 175 7.48 -13.84 -12.95
C LYS A 175 7.20 -14.18 -11.48
N TYR A 176 6.25 -13.47 -10.86
CA TYR A 176 5.93 -13.59 -9.43
C TYR A 176 4.42 -13.70 -9.18
N PRO A 177 3.74 -14.75 -9.69
CA PRO A 177 2.26 -14.82 -9.79
C PRO A 177 1.53 -14.76 -8.44
N ASN A 178 2.19 -15.16 -7.34
CA ASN A 178 1.55 -15.25 -6.02
C ASN A 178 1.91 -14.11 -5.07
N ARG A 179 2.71 -13.14 -5.53
CA ARG A 179 3.21 -12.06 -4.68
C ARG A 179 2.31 -10.83 -4.69
N TRP A 180 1.56 -10.60 -5.75
CA TRP A 180 0.70 -9.44 -5.97
C TRP A 180 -0.69 -9.71 -5.40
N LYS A 181 -1.14 -8.92 -4.43
CA LYS A 181 -2.43 -9.07 -3.74
C LYS A 181 -3.40 -7.92 -4.00
N LEU A 182 -2.87 -6.77 -4.26
CA LEU A 182 -3.62 -5.54 -4.53
C LEU A 182 -3.05 -4.87 -5.80
N MET A 183 -3.83 -3.98 -6.39
CA MET A 183 -3.43 -3.27 -7.61
C MET A 183 -4.07 -1.90 -7.65
N HIS A 184 -3.27 -0.88 -7.94
CA HIS A 184 -3.74 0.43 -8.35
C HIS A 184 -3.72 0.57 -9.87
N VAL A 185 -4.87 0.93 -10.44
CA VAL A 185 -5.00 1.28 -11.87
C VAL A 185 -5.21 2.78 -11.95
N LYS A 186 -4.22 3.50 -12.46
CA LYS A 186 -4.26 4.96 -12.65
C LYS A 186 -4.19 5.29 -14.13
N ILE A 187 -4.78 6.43 -14.50
CA ILE A 187 -4.54 7.10 -15.78
C ILE A 187 -3.55 8.23 -15.52
N GLY A 188 -2.53 8.36 -16.39
CA GLY A 188 -1.54 9.43 -16.36
C GLY A 188 -2.02 10.66 -17.10
#